data_1003356d385aca780ba06b0034b99bd6
#
_entry.id   1003356d385aca780ba06b0034b99bd6
#
_cell.length_a   1.000
_cell.length_b   1.000
_cell.length_c   1.000
_cell.angle_alpha   90.00
_cell.angle_beta   90.00
_cell.angle_gamma   90.00
#
_symmetry.space_group_name_H-M   'P 1'
#
loop_
_entity.id
_entity.type
_entity.pdbx_description
1 polymer ?
#
loop_
_entity_poly.entity_id
_entity_poly.type
_entity_poly.pdbx_seq_one_letter_code
_entity_poly.pdbx_strand_id
1 'polypeptide(L)'
;AAESNDLIQDKYITVSVARRSIEEARTFFHRVDADLGKNFGRLESGARALDNQERLRIFHDFFRPGEEEHFRFDLSDAMKKGHDFRDYICPDGLCFKADHFELGGKVGRVLFLRDYASYIKDEMISKLSDFPRNLMLSIDILPIPTDEAIREVQSRILGIEADIARWQQRQNSRNNFTASIPYELEQLRTETKEFLDDLSTRDQRMIFANVTIVHMADTLEQLNTDTETLQAIGLEQACQFSVLRYQQEDGLNTALPYGLRRIKTTRTLTTESTAVLMPFRVQEIQDAGGIYYGVNAVSKNLLICNRKKLLNPHGFVLGVSGSGKSFSMKEAITFIALSTNDDIIMIDAEREYGELTRALQGAVLEISPSSPHHINPLDINRGYGAGENPVAMKSELMMSICEQQMGVGQLGAFHKSIIDRCTANIYHDFIKSGGEGRIPTLPDWRNEVKRQPEREAQELALASELFVEGSLNMFAHETNFDIDNRIVCFDLYEMGEQLKPCLLYTSDAADE
;
A
#
# COMPACT_ATOMS: atom_id res chain seq x y z
N ALA A 1 13.91 -2.19 -5.54
CA ALA A 1 12.48 -2.42 -5.62
C ALA A 1 11.85 -1.43 -4.65
N ALA A 2 11.10 -0.48 -5.16
CA ALA A 2 10.29 0.38 -4.31
C ALA A 2 9.19 -0.51 -3.72
N GLU A 3 9.29 -0.82 -2.46
CA GLU A 3 8.18 -1.36 -1.70
C GLU A 3 7.06 -0.31 -1.79
N SER A 4 5.98 -0.67 -2.47
CA SER A 4 4.75 0.10 -2.46
C SER A 4 4.23 0.04 -1.02
N ASN A 5 4.45 1.09 -0.26
CA ASN A 5 3.98 1.16 1.11
C ASN A 5 2.49 1.48 1.09
N ASP A 6 1.67 0.50 1.38
CA ASP A 6 0.26 0.66 1.73
C ASP A 6 0.14 1.30 3.13
N LEU A 7 0.71 2.50 3.28
CA LEU A 7 0.65 3.23 4.55
C LEU A 7 -0.75 3.80 4.72
N ILE A 8 -1.45 3.29 5.72
CA ILE A 8 -2.70 3.88 6.20
C ILE A 8 -2.35 5.20 6.86
N GLN A 9 -2.96 6.29 6.40
CA GLN A 9 -2.78 7.63 6.96
C GLN A 9 -4.04 8.07 7.69
N ASP A 10 -3.94 8.17 8.99
CA ASP A 10 -4.98 8.78 9.82
C ASP A 10 -4.71 10.29 9.97
N LYS A 11 -5.75 11.10 9.82
CA LYS A 11 -5.67 12.56 9.90
C LYS A 11 -6.54 13.09 11.02
N TYR A 12 -5.92 13.76 11.97
CA TYR A 12 -6.59 14.30 13.14
C TYR A 12 -6.46 15.82 13.17
N ILE A 13 -7.56 16.52 13.52
CA ILE A 13 -7.57 17.95 13.77
C ILE A 13 -7.85 18.15 15.26
N THR A 14 -6.88 18.68 15.98
CA THR A 14 -7.04 19.02 17.40
C THR A 14 -7.24 20.52 17.56
N VAL A 15 -8.31 20.91 18.22
CA VAL A 15 -8.62 22.31 18.50
C VAL A 15 -8.58 22.53 19.99
N SER A 16 -7.81 23.52 20.44
CA SER A 16 -7.72 23.97 21.83
C SER A 16 -8.17 25.40 21.97
N VAL A 17 -8.92 25.70 23.02
CA VAL A 17 -9.38 27.06 23.30
C VAL A 17 -9.40 27.32 24.81
N ALA A 18 -8.98 28.52 25.21
CA ALA A 18 -9.16 29.02 26.57
C ALA A 18 -10.47 29.80 26.63
N ARG A 19 -11.37 29.43 27.54
CA ARG A 19 -12.64 30.11 27.81
C ARG A 19 -12.87 30.24 29.31
N ARG A 20 -13.73 31.18 29.70
CA ARG A 20 -14.04 31.47 31.13
C ARG A 20 -14.92 30.39 31.75
N SER A 21 -15.75 29.72 30.95
CA SER A 21 -16.65 28.67 31.40
C SER A 21 -16.67 27.48 30.44
N ILE A 22 -17.11 26.31 30.93
CA ILE A 22 -17.33 25.10 30.14
C ILE A 22 -18.43 25.33 29.10
N GLU A 23 -19.45 26.11 29.42
CA GLU A 23 -20.56 26.41 28.48
C GLU A 23 -20.08 27.23 27.29
N GLU A 24 -19.27 28.26 27.55
CA GLU A 24 -18.64 29.04 26.48
C GLU A 24 -17.71 28.13 25.59
N ALA A 25 -16.98 27.23 26.19
CA ALA A 25 -16.14 26.31 25.46
C ALA A 25 -16.98 25.35 24.59
N ARG A 26 -18.07 24.80 25.12
CA ARG A 26 -19.01 23.94 24.37
C ARG A 26 -19.60 24.65 23.18
N THR A 27 -20.09 25.88 23.39
CA THR A 27 -20.65 26.70 22.30
C THR A 27 -19.63 26.98 21.21
N PHE A 28 -18.37 27.21 21.60
CA PHE A 28 -17.28 27.40 20.65
C PHE A 28 -17.02 26.13 19.84
N PHE A 29 -16.94 24.97 20.50
CA PHE A 29 -16.66 23.70 19.80
C PHE A 29 -17.81 23.26 18.90
N HIS A 30 -19.08 23.51 19.27
CA HIS A 30 -20.22 23.28 18.37
C HIS A 30 -20.13 24.12 17.08
N ARG A 31 -19.67 25.37 17.20
CA ARG A 31 -19.44 26.20 16.01
C ARG A 31 -18.31 25.66 15.15
N VAL A 32 -17.18 25.30 15.77
CA VAL A 32 -16.02 24.71 15.04
C VAL A 32 -16.43 23.44 14.32
N ASP A 33 -17.18 22.56 14.96
CA ASP A 33 -17.66 21.31 14.36
C ASP A 33 -18.55 21.58 13.14
N ALA A 34 -19.51 22.52 13.28
CA ALA A 34 -20.36 22.92 12.17
C ALA A 34 -19.58 23.55 11.00
N ASP A 35 -18.61 24.41 11.31
CA ASP A 35 -17.77 25.06 10.30
C ASP A 35 -16.85 24.05 9.57
N LEU A 36 -16.24 23.11 10.30
CA LEU A 36 -15.43 22.04 9.73
C LEU A 36 -16.30 21.15 8.85
N GLY A 37 -17.44 20.68 9.34
CA GLY A 37 -18.36 19.85 8.55
C GLY A 37 -18.80 20.52 7.25
N LYS A 38 -19.11 21.84 7.28
CA LYS A 38 -19.47 22.60 6.09
C LYS A 38 -18.30 22.76 5.11
N ASN A 39 -17.09 23.04 5.61
CA ASN A 39 -15.94 23.29 4.75
C ASN A 39 -15.44 21.98 4.13
N PHE A 40 -15.36 20.88 4.89
CA PHE A 40 -15.01 19.57 4.35
C PHE A 40 -16.08 19.02 3.40
N GLY A 41 -17.38 19.30 3.66
CA GLY A 41 -18.45 18.94 2.72
C GLY A 41 -18.32 19.62 1.35
N ARG A 42 -17.76 20.86 1.28
CA ARG A 42 -17.46 21.52 0.00
C ARG A 42 -16.31 20.86 -0.77
N LEU A 43 -15.45 20.13 -0.07
CA LEU A 43 -14.34 19.36 -0.64
C LEU A 43 -14.73 17.90 -0.89
N GLU A 44 -16.02 17.58 -0.88
CA GLU A 44 -16.54 16.21 -0.99
C GLU A 44 -15.90 15.25 0.04
N SER A 45 -15.51 15.79 1.20
CA SER A 45 -14.88 15.08 2.30
C SER A 45 -15.68 15.27 3.59
N GLY A 46 -15.34 14.56 4.65
CA GLY A 46 -16.01 14.64 5.94
C GLY A 46 -15.03 14.79 7.10
N ALA A 47 -15.48 15.49 8.13
CA ALA A 47 -14.84 15.52 9.44
C ALA A 47 -15.89 15.23 10.50
N ARG A 48 -15.53 14.44 11.51
CA ARG A 48 -16.39 14.14 12.66
C ARG A 48 -15.63 14.29 13.96
N ALA A 49 -16.34 14.73 14.99
CA ALA A 49 -15.78 14.75 16.34
C ALA A 49 -15.56 13.32 16.84
N LEU A 50 -14.37 13.06 17.40
CA LEU A 50 -14.06 11.80 18.06
C LEU A 50 -14.71 11.73 19.45
N ASP A 51 -15.20 10.56 19.81
CA ASP A 51 -15.63 10.28 21.16
C ASP A 51 -14.46 10.05 22.13
N ASN A 52 -14.76 9.85 23.40
CA ASN A 52 -13.72 9.65 24.42
C ASN A 52 -12.94 8.34 24.22
N GLN A 53 -13.61 7.29 23.78
CA GLN A 53 -13.00 5.99 23.54
C GLN A 53 -12.04 6.05 22.36
N GLU A 54 -12.46 6.69 21.25
CA GLU A 54 -11.63 6.91 20.06
C GLU A 54 -10.40 7.76 20.38
N ARG A 55 -10.55 8.83 21.17
CA ARG A 55 -9.42 9.63 21.62
C ARG A 55 -8.44 8.85 22.48
N LEU A 56 -8.93 8.07 23.44
CA LEU A 56 -8.07 7.24 24.30
C LEU A 56 -7.33 6.19 23.48
N ARG A 57 -7.98 5.65 22.43
CA ARG A 57 -7.36 4.67 21.54
C ARG A 57 -6.14 5.26 20.82
N ILE A 58 -6.20 6.49 20.32
CA ILE A 58 -5.06 7.17 19.68
C ILE A 58 -3.85 7.21 20.63
N PHE A 59 -4.08 7.54 21.91
CA PHE A 59 -3.00 7.57 22.89
C PHE A 59 -2.52 6.18 23.28
N HIS A 60 -3.42 5.22 23.44
CA HIS A 60 -3.08 3.84 23.70
C HIS A 60 -2.16 3.29 22.60
N ASP A 61 -2.56 3.41 21.34
CA ASP A 61 -1.84 2.88 20.19
C ASP A 61 -0.45 3.55 20.04
N PHE A 62 -0.33 4.83 20.40
CA PHE A 62 0.95 5.51 20.43
C PHE A 62 1.84 5.06 21.60
N PHE A 63 1.31 4.98 22.82
CA PHE A 63 2.09 4.71 24.03
C PHE A 63 2.34 3.23 24.30
N ARG A 64 1.56 2.33 23.67
CA ARG A 64 1.65 0.87 23.77
C ARG A 64 1.80 0.22 22.41
N PRO A 65 2.90 0.51 21.70
CA PRO A 65 3.11 -0.03 20.36
C PRO A 65 3.20 -1.57 20.41
N GLY A 66 2.38 -2.24 19.57
CA GLY A 66 2.23 -3.69 19.53
C GLY A 66 1.10 -4.25 20.39
N GLU A 67 0.37 -3.39 21.10
CA GLU A 67 -0.80 -3.77 21.90
C GLU A 67 -2.12 -3.19 21.36
N GLU A 68 -2.16 -2.75 20.12
CA GLU A 68 -3.28 -2.03 19.51
C GLU A 68 -4.57 -2.84 19.54
N GLU A 69 -4.50 -4.17 19.43
CA GLU A 69 -5.65 -5.07 19.50
C GLU A 69 -6.16 -5.31 20.93
N HIS A 70 -5.37 -4.99 21.94
CA HIS A 70 -5.70 -5.21 23.33
C HIS A 70 -6.49 -4.05 23.96
N PHE A 71 -6.63 -2.93 23.28
CA PHE A 71 -7.38 -1.78 23.78
C PHE A 71 -8.84 -2.13 24.04
N ARG A 72 -9.24 -2.05 25.31
CA ARG A 72 -10.61 -2.25 25.78
C ARG A 72 -10.91 -1.19 26.83
N PHE A 73 -11.67 -0.18 26.48
CA PHE A 73 -12.09 0.87 27.40
C PHE A 73 -13.63 0.90 27.48
N ASP A 74 -14.15 0.75 28.67
CA ASP A 74 -15.56 1.01 29.00
C ASP A 74 -15.60 1.89 30.26
N LEU A 75 -16.25 3.04 30.15
CA LEU A 75 -16.30 4.01 31.24
C LEU A 75 -17.02 3.48 32.47
N SER A 76 -18.09 2.68 32.31
CA SER A 76 -18.84 2.11 33.41
C SER A 76 -18.02 1.06 34.16
N ASP A 77 -17.25 0.26 33.42
CA ASP A 77 -16.38 -0.75 33.99
C ASP A 77 -15.15 -0.12 34.69
N ALA A 78 -14.57 0.91 34.08
CA ALA A 78 -13.47 1.67 34.68
C ALA A 78 -13.90 2.31 36.02
N MET A 79 -15.06 2.94 36.07
CA MET A 79 -15.60 3.54 37.29
C MET A 79 -15.84 2.50 38.37
N LYS A 80 -16.37 1.31 38.05
CA LYS A 80 -16.58 0.20 39.02
C LYS A 80 -15.28 -0.33 39.59
N LYS A 81 -14.21 -0.37 38.76
CA LYS A 81 -12.88 -0.85 39.17
C LYS A 81 -12.03 0.24 39.83
N GLY A 82 -12.47 1.49 39.82
CA GLY A 82 -11.71 2.62 40.33
C GLY A 82 -10.51 2.99 39.43
N HIS A 83 -10.56 2.59 38.16
CA HIS A 83 -9.51 2.90 37.19
C HIS A 83 -9.69 4.33 36.64
N ASP A 84 -8.57 4.98 36.36
CA ASP A 84 -8.47 6.24 35.63
C ASP A 84 -8.20 5.95 34.14
N PHE A 85 -8.44 6.91 33.26
CA PHE A 85 -8.09 6.80 31.82
C PHE A 85 -6.59 6.51 31.62
N ARG A 86 -5.73 6.94 32.53
CA ARG A 86 -4.28 6.69 32.51
C ARG A 86 -3.94 5.21 32.59
N ASP A 87 -4.72 4.41 33.30
CA ASP A 87 -4.50 2.98 33.41
C ASP A 87 -4.61 2.25 32.06
N TYR A 88 -5.29 2.88 31.09
CA TYR A 88 -5.49 2.35 29.75
C TYR A 88 -4.50 2.86 28.72
N ILE A 89 -3.83 4.01 28.97
CA ILE A 89 -2.95 4.65 27.99
C ILE A 89 -1.48 4.77 28.44
N CYS A 90 -1.20 4.70 29.74
CA CYS A 90 0.18 4.83 30.21
C CYS A 90 1.06 3.68 29.69
N PRO A 91 2.26 3.98 29.19
CA PRO A 91 3.22 2.95 28.82
C PRO A 91 3.83 2.29 30.06
N ASP A 92 4.40 1.10 29.89
CA ASP A 92 5.14 0.41 30.95
C ASP A 92 6.43 1.14 31.34
N GLY A 93 6.99 1.89 30.42
CA GLY A 93 8.16 2.74 30.65
C GLY A 93 8.30 3.82 29.58
N LEU A 94 8.59 5.04 30.04
CA LEU A 94 8.94 6.19 29.19
C LEU A 94 10.14 6.90 29.80
N CYS A 95 11.23 6.99 29.05
CA CYS A 95 12.47 7.64 29.50
C CYS A 95 12.97 8.61 28.45
N PHE A 96 13.14 9.88 28.82
CA PHE A 96 13.69 10.91 27.94
C PHE A 96 15.21 11.01 28.08
N LYS A 97 15.91 10.96 26.95
CA LYS A 97 17.36 11.18 26.84
C LYS A 97 17.63 12.55 26.21
N ALA A 98 18.91 12.85 25.96
CA ALA A 98 19.31 14.14 25.41
C ALA A 98 18.74 14.43 24.01
N ASP A 99 18.59 13.40 23.16
CA ASP A 99 18.24 13.52 21.75
C ASP A 99 17.19 12.49 21.25
N HIS A 100 16.71 11.62 22.14
CA HIS A 100 15.69 10.62 21.87
C HIS A 100 14.92 10.28 23.15
N PHE A 101 13.88 9.45 23.02
CA PHE A 101 13.15 8.85 24.13
C PHE A 101 13.04 7.33 23.93
N GLU A 102 12.89 6.62 25.03
CA GLU A 102 12.66 5.17 25.06
C GLU A 102 11.21 4.91 25.50
N LEU A 103 10.48 4.09 24.78
CA LEU A 103 9.05 3.82 25.00
C LEU A 103 8.75 2.35 24.71
N GLY A 104 8.39 1.57 25.74
CA GLY A 104 7.88 0.20 25.56
C GLY A 104 8.82 -0.71 24.75
N GLY A 105 10.14 -0.59 24.93
CA GLY A 105 11.14 -1.37 24.17
C GLY A 105 11.49 -0.80 22.79
N LYS A 106 10.84 0.28 22.35
CA LYS A 106 11.20 1.06 21.15
C LYS A 106 11.94 2.33 21.52
N VAL A 107 12.63 2.90 20.55
CA VAL A 107 13.28 4.22 20.66
C VAL A 107 12.59 5.19 19.72
N GLY A 108 12.36 6.42 20.19
CA GLY A 108 11.70 7.46 19.40
C GLY A 108 12.47 8.78 19.44
N ARG A 109 12.24 9.62 18.45
CA ARG A 109 12.87 10.94 18.34
C ARG A 109 11.89 11.97 17.81
N VAL A 110 12.00 13.18 18.38
CA VAL A 110 11.25 14.33 17.90
C VAL A 110 12.18 15.27 17.14
N LEU A 111 11.78 15.58 15.92
CA LEU A 111 12.39 16.59 15.07
C LEU A 111 11.44 17.79 14.96
N PHE A 112 11.97 18.96 14.71
CA PHE A 112 11.18 20.14 14.36
C PHE A 112 11.74 20.80 13.11
N LEU A 113 10.88 21.47 12.36
CA LEU A 113 11.28 22.24 11.20
C LEU A 113 11.90 23.55 11.67
N ARG A 114 13.23 23.63 11.61
CA ARG A 114 13.99 24.79 12.09
C ARG A 114 14.01 25.90 11.05
N ASP A 115 14.40 25.56 9.83
CA ASP A 115 14.53 26.51 8.74
C ASP A 115 13.57 26.12 7.61
N TYR A 116 12.81 27.10 7.15
CA TYR A 116 11.79 26.98 6.12
C TYR A 116 12.33 27.58 4.82
N ALA A 117 12.03 26.94 3.69
CA ALA A 117 12.26 27.55 2.37
C ALA A 117 11.53 28.87 2.24
N SER A 118 12.04 29.79 1.43
CA SER A 118 11.34 31.04 1.09
C SER A 118 9.99 30.78 0.43
N TYR A 119 9.88 29.67 -0.29
CA TYR A 119 8.63 29.14 -0.87
C TYR A 119 8.51 27.66 -0.52
N ILE A 120 7.52 27.32 0.29
CA ILE A 120 7.24 25.93 0.70
C ILE A 120 6.46 25.25 -0.43
N LYS A 121 6.90 24.06 -0.83
CA LYS A 121 6.18 23.23 -1.79
C LYS A 121 5.45 22.10 -1.07
N ASP A 122 4.30 21.70 -1.60
CA ASP A 122 3.51 20.54 -1.14
C ASP A 122 4.26 19.20 -1.29
N GLU A 123 5.25 19.14 -2.19
CA GLU A 123 6.15 17.99 -2.34
C GLU A 123 6.83 17.53 -1.05
N MET A 124 7.13 18.46 -0.12
CA MET A 124 7.74 18.11 1.18
C MET A 124 6.83 17.20 2.00
N ILE A 125 5.58 17.61 2.16
CA ILE A 125 4.58 16.80 2.89
C ILE A 125 4.32 15.48 2.18
N SER A 126 4.29 15.48 0.85
CA SER A 126 4.15 14.27 0.04
C SER A 126 5.28 13.28 0.31
N LYS A 127 6.54 13.71 0.24
CA LYS A 127 7.70 12.85 0.49
C LYS A 127 7.78 12.35 1.94
N LEU A 128 7.40 13.17 2.92
CA LEU A 128 7.30 12.75 4.31
C LEU A 128 6.21 11.69 4.50
N SER A 129 5.10 11.81 3.78
CA SER A 129 4.00 10.85 3.82
C SER A 129 4.34 9.50 3.18
N ASP A 130 5.35 9.46 2.30
CA ASP A 130 5.85 8.23 1.68
C ASP A 130 6.97 7.54 2.49
N PHE A 131 7.29 8.08 3.68
CA PHE A 131 8.30 7.48 4.54
C PHE A 131 7.88 6.08 5.01
N PRO A 132 8.72 5.03 4.83
CA PRO A 132 8.32 3.63 4.94
C PRO A 132 8.17 3.10 6.38
N ARG A 133 8.00 3.96 7.36
CA ARG A 133 7.85 3.60 8.78
C ARG A 133 6.81 4.47 9.46
N ASN A 134 6.46 4.09 10.68
CA ASN A 134 5.54 4.86 11.51
C ASN A 134 6.08 6.27 11.77
N LEU A 135 5.38 7.25 11.26
CA LEU A 135 5.69 8.67 11.36
C LEU A 135 4.46 9.44 11.84
N MET A 136 4.63 10.26 12.85
CA MET A 136 3.62 11.24 13.25
C MET A 136 4.11 12.63 12.84
N LEU A 137 3.40 13.24 11.89
CA LEU A 137 3.60 14.64 11.48
C LEU A 137 2.58 15.51 12.20
N SER A 138 3.03 16.46 12.98
CA SER A 138 2.19 17.42 13.66
C SER A 138 2.47 18.84 13.15
N ILE A 139 1.41 19.54 12.78
CA ILE A 139 1.43 20.93 12.32
C ILE A 139 0.64 21.75 13.32
N ASP A 140 1.34 22.49 14.17
CA ASP A 140 0.74 23.35 15.17
C ASP A 140 0.51 24.74 14.57
N ILE A 141 -0.72 25.21 14.59
CA ILE A 141 -1.18 26.43 13.92
C ILE A 141 -1.81 27.37 14.96
N LEU A 142 -1.24 28.56 15.12
CA LEU A 142 -1.80 29.62 15.96
C LEU A 142 -2.20 30.82 15.09
N PRO A 143 -3.48 31.00 14.81
CA PRO A 143 -3.98 32.20 14.11
C PRO A 143 -3.81 33.43 14.97
N ILE A 144 -3.34 34.53 14.40
CA ILE A 144 -3.20 35.84 15.04
C ILE A 144 -4.33 36.75 14.55
N PRO A 145 -5.03 37.50 15.47
CA PRO A 145 -6.03 38.48 15.07
C PRO A 145 -5.41 39.49 14.09
N THR A 146 -6.16 39.87 13.04
CA THR A 146 -5.65 40.69 11.94
C THR A 146 -5.13 42.05 12.40
N ASP A 147 -5.82 42.69 13.36
CA ASP A 147 -5.39 43.96 13.93
C ASP A 147 -4.09 43.87 14.75
N GLU A 148 -3.87 42.76 15.41
CA GLU A 148 -2.63 42.48 16.14
C GLU A 148 -1.48 42.12 15.16
N ALA A 149 -1.78 41.35 14.13
CA ALA A 149 -0.83 41.00 13.07
C ALA A 149 -0.31 42.24 12.33
N ILE A 150 -1.24 43.16 11.93
CA ILE A 150 -0.87 44.41 11.25
C ILE A 150 0.05 45.25 12.15
N ARG A 151 -0.30 45.42 13.43
CA ARG A 151 0.53 46.17 14.39
C ARG A 151 1.94 45.56 14.56
N GLU A 152 2.02 44.25 14.64
CA GLU A 152 3.29 43.51 14.77
C GLU A 152 4.18 43.77 13.54
N VAL A 153 3.62 43.62 12.32
CA VAL A 153 4.35 43.81 11.07
C VAL A 153 4.77 45.25 10.89
N GLN A 154 3.88 46.23 11.22
CA GLN A 154 4.23 47.66 11.20
C GLN A 154 5.38 47.96 12.18
N SER A 155 5.37 47.38 13.37
CA SER A 155 6.47 47.54 14.34
C SER A 155 7.79 46.98 13.80
N ARG A 156 7.76 45.85 13.08
CA ARG A 156 8.94 45.30 12.42
C ARG A 156 9.46 46.21 11.32
N ILE A 157 8.59 46.79 10.49
CA ILE A 157 8.99 47.76 9.46
C ILE A 157 9.69 48.97 10.09
N LEU A 158 9.11 49.53 11.18
CA LEU A 158 9.73 50.65 11.89
C LEU A 158 11.11 50.27 12.45
N GLY A 159 11.29 49.05 12.95
CA GLY A 159 12.58 48.53 13.39
C GLY A 159 13.61 48.48 12.27
N ILE A 160 13.23 47.94 11.09
CA ILE A 160 14.08 47.85 9.91
C ILE A 160 14.48 49.24 9.39
N GLU A 161 13.52 50.18 9.31
CA GLU A 161 13.79 51.57 8.89
C GLU A 161 14.75 52.28 9.88
N ALA A 162 14.63 52.02 11.21
CA ALA A 162 15.56 52.52 12.18
C ALA A 162 16.98 51.90 12.04
N ASP A 163 17.08 50.62 11.68
CA ASP A 163 18.36 49.98 11.41
C ASP A 163 19.03 50.53 10.14
N ILE A 164 18.26 50.76 9.07
CA ILE A 164 18.72 51.43 7.87
C ILE A 164 19.23 52.81 8.17
N ALA A 165 18.46 53.59 8.93
CA ALA A 165 18.84 54.96 9.32
C ALA A 165 20.14 54.97 10.16
N ARG A 166 20.30 54.05 11.13
CA ARG A 166 21.51 53.86 11.91
C ARG A 166 22.72 53.46 11.04
N TRP A 167 22.49 52.59 10.07
CA TRP A 167 23.53 52.21 9.13
C TRP A 167 23.98 53.39 8.25
N GLN A 168 23.06 54.16 7.69
CA GLN A 168 23.32 55.35 6.91
C GLN A 168 24.08 56.42 7.74
N GLN A 169 23.67 56.67 9.00
CA GLN A 169 24.36 57.57 9.88
C GLN A 169 25.83 57.16 10.14
N ARG A 170 26.11 55.85 10.30
CA ARG A 170 27.46 55.33 10.44
C ARG A 170 28.30 55.48 9.19
N GLN A 171 27.72 55.35 7.98
CA GLN A 171 28.44 55.58 6.73
C GLN A 171 28.73 57.08 6.54
N ASN A 172 27.79 57.96 6.80
CA ASN A 172 27.97 59.39 6.76
C ASN A 172 29.06 59.86 7.68
N SER A 173 29.14 59.34 8.91
CA SER A 173 30.21 59.68 9.87
C SER A 173 31.61 59.18 9.41
N ARG A 174 31.66 58.28 8.47
CA ARG A 174 32.87 57.75 7.80
C ARG A 174 33.17 58.45 6.46
N ASN A 175 32.45 59.56 6.13
CA ASN A 175 32.51 60.26 4.85
C ASN A 175 32.17 59.41 3.62
N ASN A 176 31.40 58.34 3.81
CA ASN A 176 30.98 57.43 2.70
C ASN A 176 29.53 57.73 2.34
N PHE A 177 29.24 58.83 1.71
CA PHE A 177 27.86 59.31 1.39
C PHE A 177 27.18 58.56 0.21
N THR A 178 27.97 57.76 -0.53
CA THR A 178 27.45 57.01 -1.69
C THR A 178 27.25 55.51 -1.40
N ALA A 179 27.38 55.12 -0.13
CA ALA A 179 27.19 53.73 0.27
C ALA A 179 25.74 53.31 0.05
N SER A 180 25.51 52.28 -0.78
CA SER A 180 24.20 51.66 -0.92
C SER A 180 23.81 50.88 0.31
N ILE A 181 22.53 50.86 0.63
CA ILE A 181 21.99 50.05 1.75
C ILE A 181 22.40 48.57 1.53
N PRO A 182 22.82 47.86 2.59
CA PRO A 182 23.11 46.43 2.47
C PRO A 182 21.92 45.67 1.87
N TYR A 183 22.22 44.79 0.92
CA TYR A 183 21.21 44.01 0.21
C TYR A 183 20.24 43.28 1.18
N GLU A 184 20.77 42.71 2.27
CA GLU A 184 20.02 41.99 3.28
C GLU A 184 18.94 42.87 3.97
N LEU A 185 19.28 44.13 4.32
CA LEU A 185 18.33 45.06 4.93
C LEU A 185 17.28 45.54 3.93
N GLU A 186 17.66 45.74 2.66
CA GLU A 186 16.73 46.15 1.61
C GLU A 186 15.76 45.01 1.27
N GLN A 187 16.27 43.77 1.19
CA GLN A 187 15.46 42.58 0.98
C GLN A 187 14.47 42.40 2.15
N LEU A 188 14.95 42.45 3.40
CA LEU A 188 14.09 42.32 4.58
C LEU A 188 12.99 43.39 4.62
N ARG A 189 13.32 44.62 4.24
CA ARG A 189 12.36 45.72 4.11
C ARG A 189 11.30 45.41 3.08
N THR A 190 11.67 44.94 1.91
CA THR A 190 10.77 44.61 0.80
C THR A 190 9.84 43.46 1.20
N GLU A 191 10.40 42.36 1.68
CA GLU A 191 9.62 41.19 2.11
C GLU A 191 8.61 41.53 3.23
N THR A 192 9.04 42.39 4.20
CA THR A 192 8.14 42.77 5.29
C THR A 192 7.00 43.72 4.82
N LYS A 193 7.25 44.57 3.81
CA LYS A 193 6.23 45.40 3.18
C LYS A 193 5.27 44.57 2.35
N GLU A 194 5.74 43.65 1.58
CA GLU A 194 4.91 42.67 0.82
C GLU A 194 4.01 41.88 1.77
N PHE A 195 4.56 41.40 2.89
CA PHE A 195 3.78 40.72 3.89
C PHE A 195 2.68 41.61 4.50
N LEU A 196 2.94 42.89 4.75
CA LEU A 196 1.93 43.82 5.21
C LEU A 196 0.82 44.04 4.15
N ASP A 197 1.21 44.11 2.88
CA ASP A 197 0.26 44.25 1.78
C ASP A 197 -0.62 43.02 1.64
N ASP A 198 -0.05 41.80 1.78
CA ASP A 198 -0.80 40.55 1.81
C ASP A 198 -1.86 40.51 2.92
N LEU A 199 -1.53 41.01 4.12
CA LEU A 199 -2.47 41.08 5.24
C LEU A 199 -3.56 42.12 5.06
N SER A 200 -3.26 43.24 4.35
CA SER A 200 -4.16 44.38 4.25
C SER A 200 -5.03 44.33 3.01
N THR A 201 -4.55 43.82 1.89
CA THR A 201 -5.20 43.89 0.58
C THR A 201 -5.59 42.52 0.00
N ARG A 202 -4.87 41.44 0.34
CA ARG A 202 -5.10 40.10 -0.22
C ARG A 202 -5.89 39.17 0.69
N ASP A 203 -6.49 39.65 1.75
CA ASP A 203 -7.29 38.89 2.72
C ASP A 203 -6.51 37.70 3.36
N GLN A 204 -5.17 37.77 3.37
CA GLN A 204 -4.34 36.81 4.04
C GLN A 204 -4.33 37.02 5.55
N ARG A 205 -4.12 35.96 6.32
CA ARG A 205 -3.99 36.04 7.78
C ARG A 205 -2.60 35.63 8.21
N MET A 206 -2.12 36.26 9.27
CA MET A 206 -0.87 35.89 9.91
C MET A 206 -1.07 34.67 10.81
N ILE A 207 -0.21 33.71 10.69
CA ILE A 207 -0.25 32.45 11.42
C ILE A 207 1.15 32.19 11.98
N PHE A 208 1.23 31.81 13.25
CA PHE A 208 2.43 31.18 13.77
C PHE A 208 2.30 29.66 13.62
N ALA A 209 3.21 29.05 12.87
CA ALA A 209 3.21 27.63 12.64
C ALA A 209 4.49 26.98 13.17
N ASN A 210 4.35 25.73 13.61
CA ASN A 210 5.45 24.86 13.94
C ASN A 210 5.16 23.47 13.35
N VAL A 211 6.15 22.85 12.72
CA VAL A 211 6.07 21.51 12.18
C VAL A 211 6.98 20.61 12.97
N THR A 212 6.45 19.59 13.59
CA THR A 212 7.17 18.57 14.34
C THR A 212 6.94 17.19 13.74
N ILE A 213 7.98 16.38 13.79
CA ILE A 213 7.97 14.98 13.36
C ILE A 213 8.34 14.13 14.54
N VAL A 214 7.54 13.10 14.81
CA VAL A 214 7.90 12.03 15.74
C VAL A 214 8.01 10.74 14.97
N HIS A 215 9.14 10.07 15.05
CA HIS A 215 9.35 8.76 14.46
C HIS A 215 9.92 7.79 15.49
N MET A 216 9.65 6.50 15.31
CA MET A 216 10.09 5.44 16.21
C MET A 216 10.73 4.30 15.42
N ALA A 217 11.69 3.63 16.07
CA ALA A 217 12.38 2.46 15.54
C ALA A 217 12.62 1.43 16.65
N ASP A 218 13.00 0.22 16.27
CA ASP A 218 13.29 -0.86 17.23
C ASP A 218 14.69 -0.71 17.85
N THR A 219 15.62 -0.05 17.15
CA THR A 219 16.99 0.19 17.63
C THR A 219 17.42 1.63 17.44
N LEU A 220 18.38 2.09 18.27
CA LEU A 220 18.94 3.44 18.16
C LEU A 220 19.70 3.65 16.84
N GLU A 221 20.34 2.63 16.31
CA GLU A 221 21.06 2.68 15.03
C GLU A 221 20.08 2.94 13.88
N GLN A 222 18.98 2.20 13.84
CA GLN A 222 17.92 2.41 12.88
C GLN A 222 17.27 3.79 13.01
N LEU A 223 17.02 4.24 14.25
CA LEU A 223 16.51 5.58 14.53
C LEU A 223 17.42 6.68 13.95
N ASN A 224 18.73 6.51 14.04
CA ASN A 224 19.70 7.46 13.47
C ASN A 224 19.61 7.49 11.94
N THR A 225 19.60 6.33 11.30
CA THR A 225 19.46 6.21 9.83
C THR A 225 18.15 6.84 9.33
N ASP A 226 17.06 6.56 10.02
CA ASP A 226 15.74 7.12 9.71
C ASP A 226 15.73 8.65 9.89
N THR A 227 16.40 9.16 10.94
CA THR A 227 16.56 10.61 11.16
C THR A 227 17.32 11.28 10.01
N GLU A 228 18.42 10.68 9.55
CA GLU A 228 19.20 11.20 8.42
C GLU A 228 18.37 11.23 7.14
N THR A 229 17.57 10.20 6.89
CA THR A 229 16.64 10.15 5.75
C THR A 229 15.61 11.27 5.81
N LEU A 230 14.97 11.48 6.97
CA LEU A 230 13.99 12.57 7.16
C LEU A 230 14.63 13.95 6.99
N GLN A 231 15.84 14.13 7.47
CA GLN A 231 16.60 15.38 7.27
C GLN A 231 16.97 15.60 5.80
N ALA A 232 17.35 14.54 5.08
CA ALA A 232 17.64 14.62 3.65
C ALA A 232 16.40 15.01 2.84
N ILE A 233 15.22 14.43 3.15
CA ILE A 233 13.94 14.83 2.52
C ILE A 233 13.67 16.32 2.73
N GLY A 234 13.93 16.85 3.93
CA GLY A 234 13.79 18.28 4.21
C GLY A 234 14.73 19.12 3.36
N LEU A 235 16.02 18.74 3.32
CA LEU A 235 17.06 19.47 2.58
C LEU A 235 16.79 19.52 1.07
N GLU A 236 16.25 18.46 0.47
CA GLU A 236 15.84 18.46 -0.94
C GLU A 236 14.80 19.55 -1.25
N GLN A 237 14.01 19.94 -0.26
CA GLN A 237 12.99 20.98 -0.36
C GLN A 237 13.45 22.32 0.24
N ALA A 238 14.76 22.51 0.40
CA ALA A 238 15.36 23.70 1.05
C ALA A 238 14.81 23.98 2.47
N CYS A 239 14.33 22.94 3.16
CA CYS A 239 13.87 22.98 4.54
C CYS A 239 14.82 22.20 5.44
N GLN A 240 14.98 22.61 6.69
CA GLN A 240 15.90 21.93 7.60
C GLN A 240 15.18 21.41 8.85
N PHE A 241 15.10 20.09 8.97
CA PHE A 241 14.68 19.43 10.20
C PHE A 241 15.85 19.28 11.18
N SER A 242 15.62 19.61 12.42
CA SER A 242 16.63 19.49 13.50
C SER A 242 16.08 18.68 14.66
N VAL A 243 16.96 17.92 15.30
CA VAL A 243 16.63 17.15 16.51
C VAL A 243 16.47 18.10 17.69
N LEU A 244 15.40 17.95 18.47
CA LEU A 244 15.20 18.64 19.72
C LEU A 244 16.12 18.07 20.81
N ARG A 245 17.24 18.70 21.06
CA ARG A 245 18.17 18.27 22.11
C ARG A 245 17.72 18.80 23.46
N TYR A 246 17.64 17.91 24.47
CA TYR A 246 17.17 18.20 25.83
C TYR A 246 15.74 18.74 25.92
N GLN A 247 14.96 18.63 24.85
CA GLN A 247 13.58 19.08 24.73
C GLN A 247 12.68 18.00 24.09
N GLN A 248 13.07 16.75 24.19
CA GLN A 248 12.29 15.64 23.59
C GLN A 248 10.91 15.50 24.23
N GLU A 249 10.80 15.72 25.55
CA GLU A 249 9.52 15.72 26.27
C GLU A 249 8.61 16.88 25.79
N ASP A 250 9.15 18.09 25.72
CA ASP A 250 8.39 19.26 25.24
C ASP A 250 7.97 19.08 23.78
N GLY A 251 8.83 18.48 22.96
CA GLY A 251 8.57 18.14 21.58
C GLY A 251 7.43 17.13 21.44
N LEU A 252 7.51 16.04 22.19
CA LEU A 252 6.50 14.99 22.17
C LEU A 252 5.14 15.53 22.64
N ASN A 253 5.10 16.30 23.73
CA ASN A 253 3.87 16.92 24.23
C ASN A 253 3.27 17.94 23.24
N THR A 254 4.09 18.57 22.40
CA THR A 254 3.61 19.47 21.34
C THR A 254 3.04 18.68 20.16
N ALA A 255 3.66 17.57 19.78
CA ALA A 255 3.27 16.76 18.63
C ALA A 255 2.00 15.94 18.89
N LEU A 256 1.81 15.43 20.11
CA LEU A 256 0.65 14.63 20.49
C LEU A 256 -0.65 15.48 20.48
N PRO A 257 -1.80 14.88 20.14
CA PRO A 257 -3.07 15.59 19.98
C PRO A 257 -3.70 16.00 21.33
N TYR A 258 -2.89 16.55 22.24
CA TYR A 258 -3.35 17.17 23.49
C TYR A 258 -3.80 18.61 23.31
N GLY A 259 -3.38 19.26 22.20
CA GLY A 259 -3.51 20.69 22.01
C GLY A 259 -2.59 21.52 22.94
N LEU A 260 -1.50 20.96 23.38
CA LEU A 260 -0.45 21.63 24.16
C LEU A 260 0.66 22.06 23.22
N ARG A 261 1.15 23.31 23.43
CA ARG A 261 2.33 23.80 22.75
C ARG A 261 3.41 24.13 23.75
N ARG A 262 4.43 23.28 23.85
CA ARG A 262 5.59 23.46 24.73
C ARG A 262 6.79 24.03 23.99
N ILE A 263 6.92 23.73 22.68
CA ILE A 263 7.95 24.31 21.83
C ILE A 263 7.57 25.76 21.49
N LYS A 264 8.47 26.69 21.75
CA LYS A 264 8.26 28.13 21.51
C LYS A 264 8.71 28.58 20.12
N THR A 265 9.54 27.80 19.44
CA THR A 265 10.03 28.13 18.11
C THR A 265 8.91 28.00 17.09
N THR A 266 8.49 29.13 16.54
CA THR A 266 7.44 29.19 15.53
C THR A 266 7.92 30.01 14.33
N ARG A 267 7.40 29.72 13.16
CA ARG A 267 7.56 30.50 11.93
C ARG A 267 6.31 31.30 11.66
N THR A 268 6.48 32.54 11.24
CA THR A 268 5.39 33.38 10.76
C THR A 268 5.09 33.00 9.31
N LEU A 269 3.86 32.61 9.03
CA LEU A 269 3.37 32.19 7.71
C LEU A 269 2.10 32.97 7.36
N THR A 270 1.77 33.03 6.07
CA THR A 270 0.45 33.44 5.57
C THR A 270 -0.52 32.26 5.54
N THR A 271 -1.80 32.52 5.38
CA THR A 271 -2.82 31.47 5.16
C THR A 271 -2.46 30.61 3.96
N GLU A 272 -2.00 31.20 2.86
CA GLU A 272 -1.58 30.52 1.63
C GLU A 272 -0.39 29.60 1.88
N SER A 273 0.67 30.12 2.50
CA SER A 273 1.86 29.31 2.84
C SER A 273 1.55 28.17 3.82
N THR A 274 0.57 28.36 4.72
CA THR A 274 0.14 27.32 5.66
C THR A 274 -0.70 26.25 4.95
N ALA A 275 -1.49 26.61 3.95
CA ALA A 275 -2.29 25.65 3.17
C ALA A 275 -1.45 24.59 2.46
N VAL A 276 -0.22 24.94 2.04
CA VAL A 276 0.73 24.01 1.43
C VAL A 276 1.19 22.91 2.39
N LEU A 277 1.15 23.17 3.71
CA LEU A 277 1.51 22.18 4.73
C LEU A 277 0.40 21.16 5.01
N MET A 278 -0.78 21.32 4.42
CA MET A 278 -1.90 20.42 4.66
C MET A 278 -1.61 19.01 4.10
N PRO A 279 -1.70 17.96 4.94
CA PRO A 279 -1.34 16.61 4.55
C PRO A 279 -2.47 15.88 3.78
N PHE A 280 -3.14 16.61 2.87
CA PHE A 280 -4.17 16.03 2.02
C PHE A 280 -3.52 15.52 0.74
N ARG A 281 -3.25 14.23 0.73
CA ARG A 281 -2.77 13.51 -0.45
C ARG A 281 -3.77 12.43 -0.83
N VAL A 282 -3.97 12.28 -2.10
CA VAL A 282 -4.67 11.14 -2.68
C VAL A 282 -3.62 10.14 -3.13
N GLN A 283 -3.76 8.90 -2.70
CA GLN A 283 -2.92 7.83 -3.19
C GLN A 283 -3.24 7.57 -4.66
N GLU A 284 -2.24 7.67 -5.51
CA GLU A 284 -2.36 7.44 -6.94
C GLU A 284 -1.42 6.33 -7.38
N ILE A 285 -1.86 5.53 -8.32
CA ILE A 285 -1.07 4.47 -8.91
C ILE A 285 -0.96 4.76 -10.40
N GLN A 286 0.26 5.13 -10.85
CA GLN A 286 0.58 5.41 -12.25
C GLN A 286 1.90 4.75 -12.62
N ASP A 287 1.86 3.44 -12.82
CA ASP A 287 3.04 2.68 -13.18
C ASP A 287 3.31 2.75 -14.68
N ALA A 288 4.54 3.02 -15.07
CA ALA A 288 4.97 2.92 -16.45
C ALA A 288 4.83 1.47 -16.96
N GLY A 289 4.13 1.28 -18.07
CA GLY A 289 3.82 -0.03 -18.65
C GLY A 289 2.75 -0.81 -17.89
N GLY A 290 1.97 -0.13 -17.05
CA GLY A 290 0.82 -0.70 -16.36
C GLY A 290 -0.42 -0.75 -17.26
N ILE A 291 -1.43 -1.47 -16.81
CA ILE A 291 -2.76 -1.53 -17.41
C ILE A 291 -3.76 -0.69 -16.61
N TYR A 292 -4.82 -0.26 -17.27
CA TYR A 292 -5.90 0.50 -16.66
C TYR A 292 -6.76 -0.37 -15.75
N TYR A 293 -7.04 0.11 -14.54
CA TYR A 293 -7.90 -0.54 -13.54
C TYR A 293 -9.14 0.28 -13.16
N GLY A 294 -9.17 1.55 -13.52
CA GLY A 294 -10.29 2.42 -13.18
C GLY A 294 -9.85 3.87 -12.98
N VAL A 295 -10.72 4.63 -12.31
CA VAL A 295 -10.54 6.03 -11.97
C VAL A 295 -10.54 6.17 -10.46
N ASN A 296 -9.56 6.90 -9.93
CA ASN A 296 -9.50 7.19 -8.52
C ASN A 296 -10.76 7.95 -8.06
N ALA A 297 -11.41 7.48 -7.01
CA ALA A 297 -12.67 8.05 -6.53
C ALA A 297 -12.53 9.51 -6.05
N VAL A 298 -11.34 9.91 -5.58
CA VAL A 298 -11.05 11.24 -5.03
C VAL A 298 -10.47 12.17 -6.08
N SER A 299 -9.31 11.83 -6.66
CA SER A 299 -8.60 12.69 -7.62
C SER A 299 -9.19 12.67 -9.02
N LYS A 300 -9.99 11.66 -9.36
CA LYS A 300 -10.51 11.39 -10.70
C LYS A 300 -9.42 11.09 -11.75
N ASN A 301 -8.19 10.86 -11.30
CA ASN A 301 -7.10 10.43 -12.17
C ASN A 301 -7.18 8.93 -12.50
N LEU A 302 -6.56 8.54 -13.61
CA LEU A 302 -6.53 7.15 -14.03
C LEU A 302 -5.67 6.30 -13.09
N LEU A 303 -6.16 5.13 -12.71
CA LEU A 303 -5.40 4.12 -11.99
C LEU A 303 -4.75 3.17 -13.00
N ILE A 304 -3.43 3.26 -13.12
CA ILE A 304 -2.63 2.44 -14.04
C ILE A 304 -1.61 1.67 -13.19
N CYS A 305 -1.81 0.36 -13.10
CA CYS A 305 -0.98 -0.51 -12.26
C CYS A 305 -0.26 -1.56 -13.09
N ASN A 306 1.02 -1.75 -12.81
CA ASN A 306 1.80 -2.84 -13.38
C ASN A 306 1.98 -3.95 -12.33
N ARG A 307 1.11 -4.95 -12.37
CA ARG A 307 1.12 -6.09 -11.43
C ARG A 307 2.43 -6.85 -11.41
N LYS A 308 3.19 -6.87 -12.53
CA LYS A 308 4.50 -7.53 -12.61
C LYS A 308 5.58 -6.88 -11.74
N LYS A 309 5.34 -5.64 -11.27
CA LYS A 309 6.23 -4.94 -10.32
C LYS A 309 5.92 -5.25 -8.86
N LEU A 310 4.77 -5.87 -8.58
CA LEU A 310 4.41 -6.27 -7.23
C LEU A 310 5.25 -7.46 -6.79
N LEU A 311 5.50 -7.56 -5.50
CA LEU A 311 6.21 -8.70 -4.90
C LEU A 311 5.46 -10.02 -5.16
N ASN A 312 4.12 -9.95 -5.14
CA ASN A 312 3.23 -11.03 -5.49
C ASN A 312 2.17 -10.49 -6.48
N PRO A 313 2.17 -10.94 -7.76
CA PRO A 313 1.24 -10.48 -8.79
C PRO A 313 -0.15 -11.13 -8.69
N HIS A 314 -0.35 -12.10 -7.80
CA HIS A 314 -1.63 -12.78 -7.63
C HIS A 314 -2.70 -11.84 -7.03
N GLY A 315 -3.97 -12.10 -7.33
CA GLY A 315 -5.07 -11.28 -6.86
C GLY A 315 -6.38 -12.03 -6.79
N PHE A 316 -7.26 -11.58 -5.89
CA PHE A 316 -8.63 -12.05 -5.79
C PHE A 316 -9.59 -10.94 -6.15
N VAL A 317 -10.62 -11.26 -6.94
CA VAL A 317 -11.73 -10.35 -7.23
C VAL A 317 -12.99 -10.90 -6.57
N LEU A 318 -13.37 -10.28 -5.47
CA LEU A 318 -14.53 -10.67 -4.68
C LEU A 318 -15.67 -9.68 -4.88
N GLY A 319 -16.89 -10.20 -4.99
CA GLY A 319 -18.09 -9.37 -5.15
C GLY A 319 -19.36 -10.21 -5.12
N VAL A 320 -20.46 -9.59 -4.69
CA VAL A 320 -21.80 -10.21 -4.76
C VAL A 320 -22.24 -10.36 -6.22
N SER A 321 -23.21 -11.21 -6.47
CA SER A 321 -23.79 -11.37 -7.82
C SER A 321 -24.31 -10.02 -8.32
N GLY A 322 -24.02 -9.70 -9.59
CA GLY A 322 -24.41 -8.42 -10.20
C GLY A 322 -23.53 -7.21 -9.86
N SER A 323 -22.47 -7.36 -9.06
CA SER A 323 -21.55 -6.25 -8.71
C SER A 323 -20.61 -5.80 -9.83
N GLY A 324 -20.61 -6.47 -10.99
CA GLY A 324 -19.71 -6.17 -12.10
C GLY A 324 -18.37 -6.91 -12.07
N LYS A 325 -18.19 -7.92 -11.22
CA LYS A 325 -16.96 -8.71 -11.09
C LYS A 325 -16.45 -9.25 -12.44
N SER A 326 -17.29 -9.99 -13.16
CA SER A 326 -16.95 -10.57 -14.47
C SER A 326 -16.71 -9.49 -15.53
N PHE A 327 -17.40 -8.35 -15.45
CA PHE A 327 -17.19 -7.22 -16.35
C PHE A 327 -15.81 -6.61 -16.15
N SER A 328 -15.43 -6.34 -14.90
CA SER A 328 -14.08 -5.83 -14.54
C SER A 328 -12.96 -6.76 -14.99
N MET A 329 -13.15 -8.08 -14.86
CA MET A 329 -12.18 -9.06 -15.35
C MET A 329 -12.08 -9.06 -16.87
N LYS A 330 -13.21 -8.97 -17.60
CA LYS A 330 -13.21 -8.85 -19.07
C LYS A 330 -12.49 -7.59 -19.54
N GLU A 331 -12.68 -6.49 -18.83
CA GLU A 331 -11.97 -5.23 -19.10
C GLU A 331 -10.46 -5.40 -18.91
N ALA A 332 -10.01 -5.96 -17.77
CA ALA A 332 -8.61 -6.21 -17.50
C ALA A 332 -7.97 -7.15 -18.53
N ILE A 333 -8.63 -8.25 -18.90
CA ILE A 333 -8.19 -9.19 -19.95
C ILE A 333 -8.04 -8.45 -21.28
N THR A 334 -8.98 -7.60 -21.64
CA THR A 334 -8.93 -6.82 -22.88
C THR A 334 -7.73 -5.89 -22.89
N PHE A 335 -7.46 -5.17 -21.79
CA PHE A 335 -6.28 -4.30 -21.69
C PHE A 335 -4.99 -5.09 -21.78
N ILE A 336 -4.87 -6.24 -21.09
CA ILE A 336 -3.69 -7.10 -21.18
C ILE A 336 -3.48 -7.58 -22.62
N ALA A 337 -4.55 -8.08 -23.27
CA ALA A 337 -4.49 -8.59 -24.63
C ALA A 337 -4.02 -7.53 -25.65
N LEU A 338 -4.46 -6.28 -25.48
CA LEU A 338 -4.16 -5.19 -26.41
C LEU A 338 -2.86 -4.44 -26.10
N SER A 339 -2.43 -4.40 -24.84
CA SER A 339 -1.31 -3.57 -24.40
C SER A 339 -0.03 -4.35 -24.14
N THR A 340 -0.10 -5.67 -24.00
CA THR A 340 1.05 -6.52 -23.68
C THR A 340 1.17 -7.68 -24.68
N ASN A 341 2.30 -8.39 -24.63
CA ASN A 341 2.50 -9.66 -25.36
C ASN A 341 2.36 -10.87 -24.43
N ASP A 342 1.69 -10.73 -23.31
CA ASP A 342 1.52 -11.80 -22.32
C ASP A 342 0.54 -12.86 -22.83
N ASP A 343 0.82 -14.10 -22.50
CA ASP A 343 -0.11 -15.18 -22.73
C ASP A 343 -1.25 -15.10 -21.71
N ILE A 344 -2.47 -15.37 -22.17
CA ILE A 344 -3.67 -15.30 -21.35
C ILE A 344 -4.34 -16.66 -21.35
N ILE A 345 -4.33 -17.33 -20.21
CA ILE A 345 -5.00 -18.60 -20.00
C ILE A 345 -6.18 -18.37 -19.06
N MET A 346 -7.37 -18.73 -19.51
CA MET A 346 -8.60 -18.62 -18.76
C MET A 346 -9.20 -19.98 -18.48
N ILE A 347 -9.61 -20.23 -17.24
CA ILE A 347 -10.39 -21.40 -16.83
C ILE A 347 -11.79 -20.89 -16.50
N ASP A 348 -12.75 -21.17 -17.39
CA ASP A 348 -14.10 -20.60 -17.38
C ASP A 348 -15.13 -21.66 -16.94
N ALA A 349 -15.50 -21.61 -15.65
CA ALA A 349 -16.48 -22.53 -15.10
C ALA A 349 -17.94 -22.15 -15.40
N GLU A 350 -18.19 -20.88 -15.76
CA GLU A 350 -19.54 -20.30 -15.93
C GLU A 350 -19.86 -19.94 -17.38
N ARG A 351 -18.97 -20.20 -18.32
CA ARG A 351 -19.09 -19.88 -19.76
C ARG A 351 -19.27 -18.37 -20.03
N GLU A 352 -18.56 -17.54 -19.30
CA GLU A 352 -18.67 -16.09 -19.42
C GLU A 352 -17.65 -15.45 -20.39
N TYR A 353 -16.52 -16.10 -20.64
CA TYR A 353 -15.36 -15.51 -21.35
C TYR A 353 -15.22 -15.96 -22.81
N GLY A 354 -15.98 -16.97 -23.25
CA GLY A 354 -15.84 -17.55 -24.58
C GLY A 354 -16.02 -16.55 -25.72
N GLU A 355 -17.02 -15.65 -25.64
CA GLU A 355 -17.25 -14.62 -26.67
C GLU A 355 -16.13 -13.60 -26.74
N LEU A 356 -15.63 -13.15 -25.58
CA LEU A 356 -14.48 -12.24 -25.49
C LEU A 356 -13.23 -12.88 -26.10
N THR A 357 -12.97 -14.15 -25.78
CA THR A 357 -11.84 -14.89 -26.32
C THR A 357 -11.87 -14.95 -27.84
N ARG A 358 -13.01 -15.27 -28.42
CA ARG A 358 -13.20 -15.28 -29.90
C ARG A 358 -13.01 -13.89 -30.50
N ALA A 359 -13.53 -12.85 -29.86
CA ALA A 359 -13.35 -11.47 -30.30
C ALA A 359 -11.88 -11.01 -30.30
N LEU A 360 -11.07 -11.53 -29.37
CA LEU A 360 -9.64 -11.30 -29.27
C LEU A 360 -8.81 -12.28 -30.14
N GLN A 361 -9.45 -13.06 -31.02
CA GLN A 361 -8.83 -14.08 -31.89
C GLN A 361 -8.14 -15.21 -31.11
N GLY A 362 -8.58 -15.46 -29.87
CA GLY A 362 -8.14 -16.56 -29.04
C GLY A 362 -8.88 -17.88 -29.34
N ALA A 363 -8.36 -18.96 -28.75
CA ALA A 363 -8.94 -20.30 -28.84
C ALA A 363 -9.87 -20.56 -27.64
N VAL A 364 -11.07 -21.10 -27.93
CA VAL A 364 -12.00 -21.59 -26.89
C VAL A 364 -12.05 -23.09 -26.96
N LEU A 365 -11.71 -23.75 -25.89
CA LEU A 365 -11.64 -25.20 -25.76
C LEU A 365 -12.73 -25.67 -24.81
N GLU A 366 -13.74 -26.30 -25.35
CA GLU A 366 -14.83 -26.88 -24.58
C GLU A 366 -14.37 -28.20 -23.98
N ILE A 367 -14.33 -28.28 -22.67
CA ILE A 367 -13.94 -29.48 -21.92
C ILE A 367 -15.19 -30.12 -21.34
N SER A 368 -15.62 -31.16 -21.99
CA SER A 368 -16.81 -31.96 -21.59
C SER A 368 -16.65 -33.42 -22.04
N PRO A 369 -17.40 -34.35 -21.44
CA PRO A 369 -17.38 -35.74 -21.88
C PRO A 369 -17.77 -35.98 -23.37
N SER A 370 -18.48 -35.01 -23.96
CA SER A 370 -18.93 -35.04 -25.36
C SER A 370 -18.11 -34.13 -26.28
N SER A 371 -17.09 -33.48 -25.77
CA SER A 371 -16.25 -32.55 -26.54
C SER A 371 -15.46 -33.27 -27.64
N PRO A 372 -15.32 -32.63 -28.83
CA PRO A 372 -14.39 -33.11 -29.84
C PRO A 372 -12.93 -32.81 -29.53
N HIS A 373 -12.67 -32.00 -28.47
CA HIS A 373 -11.30 -31.60 -28.04
C HIS A 373 -10.73 -32.60 -27.04
N HIS A 374 -9.51 -32.98 -27.28
CA HIS A 374 -8.77 -33.93 -26.44
C HIS A 374 -7.47 -33.31 -25.94
N ILE A 375 -7.16 -33.54 -24.68
CA ILE A 375 -5.93 -33.10 -24.03
C ILE A 375 -5.19 -34.31 -23.53
N ASN A 376 -3.96 -34.52 -23.98
CA ASN A 376 -3.09 -35.53 -23.45
C ASN A 376 -2.26 -34.97 -22.28
N PRO A 377 -2.51 -35.38 -21.03
CA PRO A 377 -1.70 -34.90 -19.88
C PRO A 377 -0.22 -35.30 -19.99
N LEU A 378 0.07 -36.30 -20.81
CA LEU A 378 1.42 -36.81 -21.03
C LEU A 378 2.14 -36.14 -22.21
N ASP A 379 1.57 -35.08 -22.83
CA ASP A 379 2.28 -34.34 -23.87
C ASP A 379 3.54 -33.67 -23.33
N ILE A 380 4.63 -33.80 -24.09
CA ILE A 380 5.91 -33.14 -23.81
C ILE A 380 6.19 -32.17 -24.95
N ASN A 381 6.22 -30.86 -24.65
CA ASN A 381 6.73 -29.87 -25.58
C ASN A 381 8.26 -29.88 -25.57
N ARG A 382 8.90 -29.77 -26.76
CA ARG A 382 10.39 -29.77 -26.90
C ARG A 382 11.08 -28.61 -26.14
N GLY A 383 10.34 -27.55 -25.81
CA GLY A 383 10.84 -26.42 -25.02
C GLY A 383 10.55 -26.51 -23.52
N TYR A 384 9.84 -27.53 -23.08
CA TYR A 384 9.41 -27.69 -21.70
C TYR A 384 10.59 -28.17 -20.83
N GLY A 385 10.97 -27.40 -19.81
CA GLY A 385 12.01 -27.79 -18.87
C GLY A 385 13.43 -27.66 -19.43
N ALA A 386 13.80 -26.56 -20.05
CA ALA A 386 15.18 -26.29 -20.42
C ALA A 386 16.08 -26.29 -19.17
N GLY A 387 16.50 -27.46 -18.71
CA GLY A 387 17.31 -27.71 -17.51
C GLY A 387 16.76 -28.78 -16.57
N GLU A 388 15.51 -29.22 -16.71
CA GLU A 388 14.88 -30.25 -15.89
C GLU A 388 14.54 -31.50 -16.70
N ASN A 389 14.43 -32.65 -16.02
CA ASN A 389 14.04 -33.89 -16.67
C ASN A 389 12.53 -33.90 -16.94
N PRO A 390 12.07 -33.77 -18.22
CA PRO A 390 10.65 -33.64 -18.52
C PRO A 390 9.83 -34.90 -18.14
N VAL A 391 10.46 -36.07 -18.06
CA VAL A 391 9.79 -37.30 -17.62
C VAL A 391 9.54 -37.26 -16.11
N ALA A 392 10.45 -36.70 -15.32
CA ALA A 392 10.24 -36.55 -13.87
C ALA A 392 9.02 -35.63 -13.58
N MET A 393 8.90 -34.52 -14.32
CA MET A 393 7.72 -33.63 -14.17
C MET A 393 6.42 -34.35 -14.55
N LYS A 394 6.45 -35.18 -15.59
CA LYS A 394 5.25 -36.00 -15.96
C LYS A 394 4.95 -37.09 -14.92
N SER A 395 5.97 -37.60 -14.25
CA SER A 395 5.79 -38.52 -13.13
C SER A 395 5.12 -37.81 -11.94
N GLU A 396 5.51 -36.61 -11.62
CA GLU A 396 4.87 -35.78 -10.57
C GLU A 396 3.42 -35.42 -10.92
N LEU A 397 3.18 -35.03 -12.18
CA LEU A 397 1.81 -34.80 -12.65
C LEU A 397 0.94 -36.04 -12.51
N MET A 398 1.45 -37.22 -12.89
CA MET A 398 0.73 -38.47 -12.74
C MET A 398 0.49 -38.84 -11.28
N MET A 399 1.44 -38.54 -10.38
CA MET A 399 1.24 -38.69 -8.94
C MET A 399 0.10 -37.79 -8.44
N SER A 400 0.07 -36.52 -8.86
CA SER A 400 -0.99 -35.58 -8.49
C SER A 400 -2.36 -36.03 -9.00
N ILE A 401 -2.47 -36.51 -10.26
CA ILE A 401 -3.71 -37.03 -10.82
C ILE A 401 -4.17 -38.27 -10.04
N CYS A 402 -3.28 -39.19 -9.74
CA CYS A 402 -3.63 -40.41 -9.00
C CYS A 402 -4.01 -40.10 -7.54
N GLU A 403 -3.35 -39.15 -6.89
CA GLU A 403 -3.67 -38.73 -5.53
C GLU A 403 -5.08 -38.14 -5.43
N GLN A 404 -5.50 -37.36 -6.41
CA GLN A 404 -6.85 -36.83 -6.46
C GLN A 404 -7.90 -37.91 -6.68
N GLN A 405 -7.60 -38.90 -7.51
CA GLN A 405 -8.51 -40.00 -7.79
C GLN A 405 -8.69 -40.96 -6.57
N MET A 406 -7.60 -41.25 -5.90
CA MET A 406 -7.60 -42.13 -4.74
C MET A 406 -7.99 -41.44 -3.44
N GLY A 407 -7.90 -40.12 -3.38
CA GLY A 407 -8.09 -39.29 -2.22
C GLY A 407 -6.76 -38.80 -1.60
N VAL A 408 -6.75 -37.56 -1.13
CA VAL A 408 -5.56 -36.91 -0.54
C VAL A 408 -4.98 -37.76 0.59
N GLY A 409 -3.70 -38.06 0.51
CA GLY A 409 -2.96 -38.86 1.50
C GLY A 409 -3.12 -40.37 1.36
N GLN A 410 -3.84 -40.88 0.36
CA GLN A 410 -3.98 -42.32 0.09
C GLN A 410 -2.83 -42.86 -0.77
N LEU A 411 -2.07 -41.99 -1.41
CA LEU A 411 -0.95 -42.37 -2.28
C LEU A 411 0.30 -42.73 -1.44
N GLY A 412 0.46 -44.01 -1.11
CA GLY A 412 1.62 -44.50 -0.34
C GLY A 412 2.91 -44.55 -1.18
N ALA A 413 4.04 -44.81 -0.50
CA ALA A 413 5.37 -44.88 -1.14
C ALA A 413 5.47 -45.91 -2.28
N PHE A 414 4.77 -47.03 -2.16
CA PHE A 414 4.74 -48.05 -3.21
C PHE A 414 4.00 -47.58 -4.45
N HIS A 415 2.87 -46.88 -4.30
CA HIS A 415 2.14 -46.27 -5.40
C HIS A 415 3.02 -45.27 -6.15
N LYS A 416 3.72 -44.37 -5.43
CA LYS A 416 4.60 -43.37 -6.03
C LYS A 416 5.72 -44.01 -6.83
N SER A 417 6.35 -45.08 -6.30
CA SER A 417 7.39 -45.83 -7.01
C SER A 417 6.88 -46.52 -8.27
N ILE A 418 5.66 -47.04 -8.27
CA ILE A 418 5.04 -47.68 -9.43
C ILE A 418 4.71 -46.63 -10.50
N ILE A 419 4.14 -45.46 -10.09
CA ILE A 419 3.82 -44.36 -11.00
C ILE A 419 5.10 -43.88 -11.70
N ASP A 420 6.13 -43.61 -10.94
CA ASP A 420 7.43 -43.15 -11.48
C ASP A 420 8.02 -44.13 -12.47
N ARG A 421 8.12 -45.42 -12.10
CA ARG A 421 8.61 -46.47 -12.93
C ARG A 421 7.80 -46.63 -14.23
N CYS A 422 6.47 -46.67 -14.15
CA CYS A 422 5.63 -46.83 -15.32
C CYS A 422 5.69 -45.60 -16.24
N THR A 423 5.76 -44.40 -15.68
CA THR A 423 5.93 -43.19 -16.46
C THR A 423 7.27 -43.19 -17.19
N ALA A 424 8.35 -43.52 -16.53
CA ALA A 424 9.66 -43.68 -17.19
C ALA A 424 9.65 -44.70 -18.31
N ASN A 425 8.98 -45.86 -18.09
CA ASN A 425 8.93 -46.95 -19.07
C ASN A 425 8.21 -46.55 -20.38
N ILE A 426 7.07 -45.85 -20.29
CA ILE A 426 6.31 -45.45 -21.48
C ILE A 426 7.04 -44.38 -22.33
N TYR A 427 7.90 -43.57 -21.72
CA TYR A 427 8.71 -42.59 -22.46
C TYR A 427 10.03 -43.16 -23.00
N HIS A 428 10.38 -44.41 -22.67
CA HIS A 428 11.65 -44.99 -23.07
C HIS A 428 11.90 -44.91 -24.58
N ASP A 429 10.92 -45.33 -25.39
CA ASP A 429 11.04 -45.36 -26.85
C ASP A 429 11.00 -43.94 -27.45
N PHE A 430 10.22 -43.06 -26.88
CA PHE A 430 10.17 -41.63 -27.26
C PHE A 430 11.53 -40.94 -27.03
N ILE A 431 12.17 -41.18 -25.88
CA ILE A 431 13.51 -40.64 -25.59
C ILE A 431 14.57 -41.26 -26.49
N LYS A 432 14.52 -42.55 -26.73
CA LYS A 432 15.46 -43.25 -27.63
C LYS A 432 15.41 -42.73 -29.06
N SER A 433 14.22 -42.33 -29.54
CA SER A 433 14.06 -41.69 -30.85
C SER A 433 14.51 -40.25 -30.93
N GLY A 434 15.03 -39.67 -29.85
CA GLY A 434 15.42 -38.26 -29.78
C GLY A 434 14.21 -37.34 -29.76
N GLY A 435 13.03 -37.80 -29.32
CA GLY A 435 11.78 -37.02 -29.25
C GLY A 435 11.00 -36.99 -30.58
N GLU A 436 11.31 -37.84 -31.55
CA GLU A 436 10.60 -37.93 -32.84
C GLU A 436 9.53 -39.03 -32.87
N GLY A 437 9.38 -39.79 -31.79
CA GLY A 437 8.37 -40.85 -31.67
C GLY A 437 6.97 -40.36 -31.31
N ARG A 438 6.02 -41.30 -31.30
CA ARG A 438 4.68 -41.07 -30.76
C ARG A 438 4.76 -40.73 -29.26
N ILE A 439 4.08 -39.67 -28.85
CA ILE A 439 3.96 -39.33 -27.44
C ILE A 439 3.02 -40.35 -26.77
N PRO A 440 3.38 -40.89 -25.59
CA PRO A 440 2.52 -41.83 -24.89
C PRO A 440 1.22 -41.13 -24.40
N THR A 441 0.15 -41.92 -24.27
CA THR A 441 -1.16 -41.47 -23.80
C THR A 441 -1.53 -42.19 -22.49
N LEU A 442 -2.58 -41.72 -21.80
CA LEU A 442 -3.06 -42.38 -20.57
C LEU A 442 -3.39 -43.88 -20.74
N PRO A 443 -3.99 -44.36 -21.88
CA PRO A 443 -4.11 -45.79 -22.15
C PRO A 443 -2.76 -46.54 -22.14
N ASP A 444 -1.72 -45.96 -22.72
CA ASP A 444 -0.38 -46.58 -22.72
C ASP A 444 0.16 -46.69 -21.29
N TRP A 445 0.01 -45.62 -20.49
CA TRP A 445 0.40 -45.58 -19.07
C TRP A 445 -0.38 -46.63 -18.25
N ARG A 446 -1.71 -46.68 -18.37
CA ARG A 446 -2.54 -47.66 -17.66
C ARG A 446 -2.18 -49.10 -18.05
N ASN A 447 -1.91 -49.37 -19.33
CA ASN A 447 -1.50 -50.68 -19.78
C ASN A 447 -0.15 -51.08 -19.17
N GLU A 448 0.77 -50.15 -19.01
CA GLU A 448 2.05 -50.41 -18.36
C GLU A 448 1.87 -50.68 -16.85
N VAL A 449 0.98 -49.93 -16.18
CA VAL A 449 0.61 -50.19 -14.77
C VAL A 449 -0.02 -51.57 -14.61
N LYS A 450 -0.94 -51.96 -15.48
CA LYS A 450 -1.57 -53.33 -15.46
C LYS A 450 -0.55 -54.49 -15.61
N ARG A 451 0.64 -54.24 -16.19
CA ARG A 451 1.70 -55.25 -16.34
C ARG A 451 2.51 -55.44 -15.05
N GLN A 452 2.39 -54.53 -14.10
CA GLN A 452 3.12 -54.61 -12.85
C GLN A 452 2.48 -55.69 -11.91
N PRO A 453 3.27 -56.50 -11.21
CA PRO A 453 2.74 -57.59 -10.41
C PRO A 453 2.19 -57.16 -9.03
N GLU A 454 2.47 -55.94 -8.61
CA GLU A 454 2.14 -55.43 -7.28
C GLU A 454 0.61 -55.15 -7.14
N ARG A 455 0.09 -55.34 -5.94
CA ARG A 455 -1.33 -55.08 -5.62
C ARG A 455 -1.65 -53.60 -5.82
N GLU A 456 -0.79 -52.72 -5.41
CA GLU A 456 -0.91 -51.27 -5.53
C GLU A 456 -1.03 -50.85 -7.01
N ALA A 457 -0.44 -51.58 -7.92
CA ALA A 457 -0.59 -51.34 -9.36
C ALA A 457 -2.03 -51.63 -9.85
N GLN A 458 -2.67 -52.65 -9.28
CA GLN A 458 -4.08 -52.93 -9.57
C GLN A 458 -5.01 -51.83 -9.07
N GLU A 459 -4.71 -51.27 -7.89
CA GLU A 459 -5.45 -50.14 -7.31
C GLU A 459 -5.31 -48.89 -8.21
N LEU A 460 -4.10 -48.58 -8.69
CA LEU A 460 -3.84 -47.45 -9.63
C LEU A 460 -4.52 -47.71 -10.99
N ALA A 461 -4.49 -48.91 -11.53
CA ALA A 461 -5.14 -49.27 -12.79
C ALA A 461 -6.65 -49.14 -12.69
N LEU A 462 -7.25 -49.45 -11.55
CA LEU A 462 -8.69 -49.26 -11.30
C LEU A 462 -9.02 -47.78 -11.12
N ALA A 463 -8.25 -47.05 -10.34
CA ALA A 463 -8.47 -45.62 -10.13
C ALA A 463 -8.39 -44.82 -11.44
N SER A 464 -7.48 -45.16 -12.35
CA SER A 464 -7.33 -44.50 -13.66
C SER A 464 -8.39 -44.88 -14.70
N GLU A 465 -9.29 -45.82 -14.42
CA GLU A 465 -10.30 -46.30 -15.37
C GLU A 465 -11.23 -45.19 -15.85
N LEU A 466 -11.62 -44.31 -14.97
CA LEU A 466 -12.50 -43.17 -15.28
C LEU A 466 -11.93 -42.27 -16.39
N PHE A 467 -10.62 -42.08 -16.42
CA PHE A 467 -9.90 -41.22 -17.37
C PHE A 467 -9.50 -41.93 -18.67
N VAL A 468 -9.56 -43.24 -18.73
CA VAL A 468 -9.12 -44.02 -19.90
C VAL A 468 -10.34 -44.60 -20.64
N GLU A 469 -11.26 -45.23 -19.94
CA GLU A 469 -12.39 -45.97 -20.48
C GLU A 469 -13.75 -45.38 -20.02
N GLY A 470 -13.72 -44.50 -19.00
CA GLY A 470 -14.90 -43.89 -18.39
C GLY A 470 -15.33 -42.55 -19.04
N SER A 471 -16.10 -41.79 -18.28
CA SER A 471 -16.70 -40.52 -18.75
C SER A 471 -15.72 -39.37 -18.98
N LEU A 472 -14.45 -39.52 -18.55
CA LEU A 472 -13.38 -38.57 -18.78
C LEU A 472 -12.32 -39.03 -19.80
N ASN A 473 -12.72 -39.89 -20.72
CA ASN A 473 -11.84 -40.42 -21.77
C ASN A 473 -11.27 -39.35 -22.72
N MET A 474 -11.72 -38.10 -22.64
CA MET A 474 -11.13 -36.98 -23.38
C MET A 474 -9.66 -36.78 -23.12
N PHE A 475 -9.17 -37.23 -21.96
CA PHE A 475 -7.74 -37.22 -21.60
C PHE A 475 -6.97 -38.46 -22.08
N ALA A 476 -7.66 -39.43 -22.68
CA ALA A 476 -7.07 -40.68 -23.16
C ALA A 476 -6.52 -40.61 -24.59
N HIS A 477 -6.75 -39.51 -25.29
CA HIS A 477 -6.37 -39.34 -26.68
C HIS A 477 -5.20 -38.37 -26.86
N GLU A 478 -4.59 -38.38 -28.04
CA GLU A 478 -3.60 -37.35 -28.40
C GLU A 478 -4.27 -35.98 -28.47
N THR A 479 -3.54 -34.93 -28.03
CA THR A 479 -4.02 -33.56 -28.12
C THR A 479 -4.31 -33.20 -29.58
N ASN A 480 -5.50 -32.69 -29.87
CA ASN A 480 -5.97 -32.46 -31.22
C ASN A 480 -6.24 -30.97 -31.55
N PHE A 481 -5.75 -30.07 -30.74
CA PHE A 481 -5.84 -28.62 -30.93
C PHE A 481 -4.50 -27.95 -30.71
N ASP A 482 -4.38 -26.73 -31.25
CA ASP A 482 -3.18 -25.92 -31.12
C ASP A 482 -3.24 -25.12 -29.80
N ILE A 483 -2.29 -25.38 -28.90
CA ILE A 483 -2.13 -24.67 -27.61
C ILE A 483 -1.26 -23.41 -27.80
N ASP A 484 -0.62 -23.21 -28.95
CA ASP A 484 0.31 -22.11 -29.19
C ASP A 484 -0.43 -20.76 -29.38
N ASN A 485 -1.76 -20.74 -29.26
CA ASN A 485 -2.49 -19.46 -29.27
C ASN A 485 -2.23 -18.71 -27.97
N ARG A 486 -1.87 -17.45 -28.12
CA ARG A 486 -1.59 -16.54 -26.99
C ARG A 486 -2.76 -16.37 -26.01
N ILE A 487 -4.00 -16.55 -26.49
CA ILE A 487 -5.21 -16.40 -25.67
C ILE A 487 -6.01 -17.69 -25.75
N VAL A 488 -6.10 -18.39 -24.63
CA VAL A 488 -6.79 -19.67 -24.54
C VAL A 488 -7.81 -19.63 -23.41
N CYS A 489 -9.02 -20.10 -23.70
CA CYS A 489 -10.09 -20.23 -22.72
C CYS A 489 -10.56 -21.70 -22.65
N PHE A 490 -10.41 -22.31 -21.50
CA PHE A 490 -10.92 -23.62 -21.17
C PHE A 490 -12.35 -23.47 -20.63
N ASP A 491 -13.36 -23.79 -21.41
CA ASP A 491 -14.76 -23.78 -21.02
C ASP A 491 -15.10 -25.08 -20.30
N LEU A 492 -15.35 -25.00 -19.00
CA LEU A 492 -15.70 -26.14 -18.13
C LEU A 492 -17.18 -26.21 -17.79
N TYR A 493 -18.03 -25.42 -18.44
CA TYR A 493 -19.45 -25.31 -18.09
C TYR A 493 -20.18 -26.63 -18.10
N GLU A 494 -19.96 -27.46 -19.12
CA GLU A 494 -20.60 -28.78 -19.28
C GLU A 494 -19.92 -29.90 -18.48
N MET A 495 -18.83 -29.60 -17.81
CA MET A 495 -18.18 -30.52 -16.88
C MET A 495 -18.98 -30.58 -15.58
N GLY A 496 -19.39 -31.77 -15.16
CA GLY A 496 -20.16 -31.94 -13.93
C GLY A 496 -19.41 -31.41 -12.68
N GLU A 497 -20.15 -30.92 -11.71
CA GLU A 497 -19.60 -30.29 -10.51
C GLU A 497 -18.58 -31.14 -9.73
N GLN A 498 -18.71 -32.48 -9.81
CA GLN A 498 -17.76 -33.40 -9.18
C GLN A 498 -16.39 -33.47 -9.86
N LEU A 499 -16.29 -33.00 -11.12
CA LEU A 499 -15.10 -33.10 -11.94
C LEU A 499 -14.36 -31.78 -12.09
N LYS A 500 -15.04 -30.65 -11.89
CA LYS A 500 -14.44 -29.31 -11.89
C LYS A 500 -13.27 -29.18 -10.91
N PRO A 501 -13.34 -29.66 -9.65
CA PRO A 501 -12.20 -29.61 -8.72
C PRO A 501 -10.95 -30.34 -9.22
N CYS A 502 -11.14 -31.44 -9.94
CA CYS A 502 -10.02 -32.25 -10.42
C CYS A 502 -9.13 -31.50 -11.43
N LEU A 503 -9.72 -30.63 -12.25
CA LEU A 503 -8.99 -29.79 -13.21
C LEU A 503 -8.43 -28.52 -12.59
N LEU A 504 -9.15 -27.92 -11.66
CA LEU A 504 -8.69 -26.72 -10.96
C LEU A 504 -7.44 -26.98 -10.10
N TYR A 505 -7.40 -28.15 -9.46
CA TYR A 505 -6.20 -28.54 -8.67
C TYR A 505 -4.99 -28.92 -9.52
N THR A 506 -5.18 -29.41 -10.74
CA THR A 506 -4.06 -29.71 -11.64
C THR A 506 -3.43 -28.46 -12.25
N SER A 507 -4.16 -27.34 -12.30
CA SER A 507 -3.63 -26.04 -12.73
C SER A 507 -2.87 -25.30 -11.61
N ASP A 508 -3.21 -25.55 -10.34
CA ASP A 508 -2.55 -24.92 -9.19
C ASP A 508 -1.18 -25.55 -8.89
N ALA A 509 -0.97 -26.82 -9.26
CA ALA A 509 0.30 -27.50 -9.09
C ALA A 509 1.36 -27.12 -10.15
N ALA A 510 1.02 -26.31 -11.13
CA ALA A 510 1.98 -25.81 -12.13
C ALA A 510 2.63 -24.47 -11.72
N ASP A 511 2.17 -23.85 -10.62
CA ASP A 511 2.65 -22.55 -10.13
C ASP A 511 3.53 -22.65 -8.85
N GLU A 512 3.76 -23.85 -8.28
CA GLU A 512 4.78 -24.13 -7.26
C GLU A 512 6.04 -24.76 -7.89
#